data_582998bb7f2d1505ea43067bc1d30924
#
_entry.id   582998bb7f2d1505ea43067bc1d30924
#
_cell.length_a   1.000
_cell.length_b   1.000
_cell.length_c   1.000
_cell.angle_alpha   90.00
_cell.angle_beta   90.00
_cell.angle_gamma   90.00
#
_symmetry.space_group_name_H-M   'P 1'
#
loop_
_entity.id
_entity.type
_entity.pdbx_description
1 polymer ?
#
loop_
_entity_poly.entity_id
_entity_poly.type
_entity_poly.pdbx_seq_one_letter_code
_entity_poly.pdbx_strand_id
1 'polypeptide(L)'
;LVGSEMCIRDRYLYVSTSFRLGWRSNDSATIPIWKIDAQTGEIIWHTDYQCYTDDGVSGGVQSTIACGKNSLSDYIYVTVAKTSDNASGVLVCLKKSDGSKVWEDSSSYAWSSPVCVYNKDGNGKVLYCNSTGDVRLLDGKTGELNDKLSISDGVIEASPAVYDSYMVVGTRDCKIWGIQFK
;
A
#
# COMPACT_ATOMS: atom_id res chain seq x y z
N LEU A 1 -5.80 -18.94 -9.61
CA LEU A 1 -5.41 -17.53 -9.60
C LEU A 1 -4.69 -17.22 -8.29
N VAL A 2 -3.37 -17.29 -8.32
CA VAL A 2 -2.51 -16.77 -7.24
C VAL A 2 -2.14 -15.36 -7.66
N GLY A 3 -2.81 -14.40 -7.13
CA GLY A 3 -2.48 -13.01 -7.36
C GLY A 3 -3.25 -12.19 -6.37
N SER A 4 -2.56 -11.28 -5.71
CA SER A 4 -3.07 -10.20 -4.88
C SER A 4 -4.40 -10.52 -4.19
N GLU A 5 -4.51 -10.33 -2.91
CA GLU A 5 -5.72 -10.64 -2.15
C GLU A 5 -6.96 -10.05 -2.82
N MET A 6 -7.57 -10.85 -3.70
CA MET A 6 -8.89 -10.59 -4.22
C MET A 6 -9.85 -10.61 -3.05
N CYS A 7 -10.44 -9.48 -2.72
CA CYS A 7 -11.53 -9.44 -1.78
C CYS A 7 -12.79 -9.99 -2.49
N ILE A 8 -12.85 -11.31 -2.62
CA ILE A 8 -13.93 -12.07 -3.34
C ILE A 8 -15.33 -11.76 -2.73
N ARG A 9 -15.39 -11.22 -1.54
CA ARG A 9 -16.67 -10.88 -0.90
C ARG A 9 -17.37 -9.67 -1.51
N ASP A 10 -16.62 -8.76 -2.16
CA ASP A 10 -17.15 -7.49 -2.60
C ASP A 10 -17.41 -7.41 -4.11
N ARG A 11 -17.19 -8.53 -4.87
CA ARG A 11 -17.37 -8.57 -6.33
C ARG A 11 -16.42 -7.67 -7.12
N TYR A 12 -15.56 -6.89 -6.49
CA TYR A 12 -14.73 -5.90 -7.13
C TYR A 12 -13.24 -6.23 -7.03
N LEU A 13 -12.52 -5.87 -8.11
CA LEU A 13 -11.06 -5.90 -8.17
C LEU A 13 -10.53 -4.47 -8.00
N TYR A 14 -9.52 -4.32 -7.15
CA TYR A 14 -8.77 -3.08 -7.03
C TYR A 14 -7.38 -3.33 -7.60
N VAL A 15 -7.02 -2.58 -8.63
CA VAL A 15 -5.77 -2.77 -9.38
C VAL A 15 -5.12 -1.44 -9.68
N SER A 16 -3.81 -1.46 -9.87
CA SER A 16 -3.04 -0.30 -10.28
C SER A 16 -1.84 -0.72 -11.11
N THR A 17 -1.02 0.24 -11.53
CA THR A 17 0.17 0.00 -12.34
C THR A 17 1.41 0.56 -11.69
N SER A 18 2.55 -0.07 -11.94
CA SER A 18 3.85 0.54 -11.75
C SER A 18 4.15 1.49 -12.91
N PHE A 19 5.06 2.43 -12.67
CA PHE A 19 5.58 3.34 -13.67
C PHE A 19 7.10 3.18 -13.77
N ARG A 20 7.63 3.15 -14.99
CA ARG A 20 9.05 3.27 -15.26
C ARG A 20 9.28 4.02 -16.57
N LEU A 21 10.01 5.13 -16.51
CA LEU A 21 10.40 5.90 -17.68
C LEU A 21 11.19 5.03 -18.67
N GLY A 22 10.98 5.24 -19.97
CA GLY A 22 11.63 4.48 -21.02
C GLY A 22 11.00 3.13 -21.38
N TRP A 23 10.02 2.65 -20.61
CA TRP A 23 9.27 1.42 -20.93
C TRP A 23 7.91 1.67 -21.59
N ARG A 24 7.46 2.90 -21.59
CA ARG A 24 6.19 3.31 -22.23
C ARG A 24 6.46 4.45 -23.22
N SER A 25 5.69 4.49 -24.28
CA SER A 25 5.73 5.54 -25.29
C SER A 25 5.17 6.90 -24.82
N ASN A 26 4.57 6.95 -23.63
CA ASN A 26 4.02 8.16 -23.03
C ASN A 26 4.76 8.52 -21.77
N ASP A 27 5.30 9.73 -21.73
CA ASP A 27 6.02 10.29 -20.57
C ASP A 27 5.11 10.70 -19.40
N SER A 28 3.87 10.23 -19.37
CA SER A 28 2.97 10.49 -18.26
C SER A 28 3.36 9.64 -17.07
N ALA A 29 3.75 10.30 -15.98
CA ALA A 29 3.99 9.69 -14.69
C ALA A 29 2.70 9.44 -13.89
N THR A 30 1.55 9.66 -14.48
CA THR A 30 0.26 9.44 -13.85
C THR A 30 -0.06 7.95 -13.83
N ILE A 31 -0.32 7.42 -12.64
CA ILE A 31 -0.77 6.05 -12.45
C ILE A 31 -2.22 6.05 -11.99
N PRO A 32 -3.10 5.28 -12.63
CA PRO A 32 -4.46 5.09 -12.17
C PRO A 32 -4.55 3.95 -11.16
N ILE A 33 -5.42 4.14 -10.17
CA ILE A 33 -5.90 3.08 -9.26
C ILE A 33 -7.35 2.84 -9.66
N TRP A 34 -7.69 1.62 -10.08
CA TRP A 34 -9.02 1.26 -10.58
C TRP A 34 -9.78 0.39 -9.61
N LYS A 35 -11.10 0.60 -9.58
CA LYS A 35 -12.07 -0.39 -9.13
C LYS A 35 -12.79 -0.96 -10.34
N ILE A 36 -12.76 -2.27 -10.49
CA ILE A 36 -13.33 -2.99 -11.64
C ILE A 36 -14.35 -4.00 -11.11
N ASP A 37 -15.51 -4.07 -11.75
CA ASP A 37 -16.45 -5.16 -11.51
C ASP A 37 -15.89 -6.47 -12.05
N ALA A 38 -15.69 -7.45 -11.17
CA ALA A 38 -15.07 -8.72 -11.52
C ALA A 38 -15.96 -9.62 -12.41
N GLN A 39 -17.27 -9.36 -12.49
CA GLN A 39 -18.19 -10.12 -13.33
C GLN A 39 -18.31 -9.53 -14.73
N THR A 40 -18.34 -8.20 -14.84
CA THR A 40 -18.57 -7.52 -16.13
C THR A 40 -17.28 -7.01 -16.77
N GLY A 41 -16.22 -6.80 -15.98
CA GLY A 41 -14.98 -6.14 -16.41
C GLY A 41 -15.11 -4.61 -16.50
N GLU A 42 -16.24 -4.04 -16.11
CA GLU A 42 -16.45 -2.59 -16.16
C GLU A 42 -15.65 -1.85 -15.11
N ILE A 43 -15.04 -0.73 -15.52
CA ILE A 43 -14.38 0.20 -14.59
C ILE A 43 -15.47 1.01 -13.88
N ILE A 44 -15.58 0.82 -12.56
CA ILE A 44 -16.56 1.54 -11.72
C ILE A 44 -16.05 2.95 -11.42
N TRP A 45 -14.78 3.07 -11.06
CA TRP A 45 -14.09 4.35 -10.86
C TRP A 45 -12.58 4.18 -11.01
N HIS A 46 -11.88 5.27 -11.23
CA HIS A 46 -10.42 5.36 -11.07
C HIS A 46 -10.02 6.66 -10.36
N THR A 47 -8.87 6.61 -9.71
CA THR A 47 -8.22 7.76 -9.07
C THR A 47 -6.79 7.80 -9.52
N ASP A 48 -6.35 8.95 -10.02
CA ASP A 48 -5.02 9.12 -10.59
C ASP A 48 -4.05 9.68 -9.55
N TYR A 49 -2.85 9.11 -9.53
CA TYR A 49 -1.71 9.59 -8.74
C TYR A 49 -0.56 9.99 -9.64
N GLN A 50 0.04 11.14 -9.32
CA GLN A 50 1.22 11.61 -10.02
C GLN A 50 2.47 10.98 -9.40
N CYS A 51 3.36 10.44 -10.24
CA CYS A 51 4.68 9.97 -9.84
C CYS A 51 5.76 10.89 -10.40
N TYR A 52 6.90 10.91 -9.70
CA TYR A 52 8.10 11.57 -10.17
C TYR A 52 8.70 10.83 -11.37
N THR A 53 9.16 11.59 -12.35
CA THR A 53 9.78 11.05 -13.56
C THR A 53 11.27 11.37 -13.58
N ASP A 54 12.10 10.33 -13.53
CA ASP A 54 13.51 10.42 -13.83
C ASP A 54 13.96 9.11 -14.52
N ASP A 55 15.04 9.17 -15.29
CA ASP A 55 15.52 8.03 -16.07
C ASP A 55 15.83 6.82 -15.17
N GLY A 56 15.25 5.68 -15.54
CA GLY A 56 15.49 4.41 -14.86
C GLY A 56 14.79 4.23 -13.51
N VAL A 57 14.00 5.22 -13.06
CA VAL A 57 13.26 5.13 -11.79
C VAL A 57 11.99 4.32 -11.96
N SER A 58 11.78 3.38 -11.06
CA SER A 58 10.53 2.62 -10.95
C SER A 58 9.66 3.22 -9.86
N GLY A 59 8.56 3.85 -10.25
CA GLY A 59 7.56 4.42 -9.36
C GLY A 59 6.21 3.73 -9.47
N GLY A 60 5.21 4.34 -8.89
CA GLY A 60 3.84 3.84 -8.91
C GLY A 60 3.56 2.75 -7.90
N VAL A 61 2.56 1.93 -8.16
CA VAL A 61 2.13 0.85 -7.27
C VAL A 61 2.83 -0.44 -7.66
N GLN A 62 3.67 -0.96 -6.77
CA GLN A 62 4.36 -2.25 -6.91
C GLN A 62 3.95 -3.23 -5.81
N SER A 63 3.05 -2.81 -4.95
CA SER A 63 2.50 -3.57 -3.84
C SER A 63 1.10 -4.08 -4.15
N THR A 64 0.63 -5.03 -3.37
CA THR A 64 -0.78 -5.43 -3.36
C THR A 64 -1.61 -4.39 -2.62
N ILE A 65 -2.76 -4.01 -3.18
CA ILE A 65 -3.72 -3.11 -2.53
C ILE A 65 -4.39 -3.86 -1.38
N ALA A 66 -4.34 -3.27 -0.17
CA ALA A 66 -5.01 -3.85 0.98
C ALA A 66 -6.47 -3.40 1.05
N CYS A 67 -7.38 -4.37 1.17
CA CYS A 67 -8.81 -4.11 1.35
C CYS A 67 -9.18 -4.19 2.82
N GLY A 68 -9.70 -3.10 3.37
CA GLY A 68 -10.19 -3.05 4.74
C GLY A 68 -11.39 -3.97 4.97
N LYS A 69 -11.51 -4.46 6.21
CA LYS A 69 -12.62 -5.28 6.74
C LYS A 69 -13.12 -4.65 8.05
N ASN A 70 -14.16 -5.18 8.64
CA ASN A 70 -14.70 -4.72 9.93
C ASN A 70 -14.86 -3.18 9.96
N SER A 71 -14.22 -2.51 10.92
CA SER A 71 -14.27 -1.04 11.06
C SER A 71 -13.66 -0.27 9.87
N LEU A 72 -12.90 -0.96 9.00
CA LEU A 72 -12.26 -0.40 7.81
C LEU A 72 -12.92 -0.90 6.50
N SER A 73 -14.11 -1.50 6.56
CA SER A 73 -14.80 -2.12 5.41
C SER A 73 -14.95 -1.20 4.20
N ASP A 74 -15.03 0.10 4.41
CA ASP A 74 -15.28 1.10 3.37
C ASP A 74 -14.02 1.60 2.66
N TYR A 75 -12.83 1.10 3.07
CA TYR A 75 -11.55 1.64 2.63
C TYR A 75 -10.65 0.62 1.94
N ILE A 76 -9.80 1.13 1.05
CA ILE A 76 -8.62 0.46 0.53
C ILE A 76 -7.36 1.29 0.85
N TYR A 77 -6.21 0.61 0.90
CA TYR A 77 -4.92 1.21 1.21
C TYR A 77 -3.91 0.84 0.14
N VAL A 78 -3.24 1.84 -0.39
CA VAL A 78 -2.34 1.70 -1.54
C VAL A 78 -1.05 2.43 -1.26
N THR A 79 0.10 1.76 -1.39
CA THR A 79 1.39 2.43 -1.39
C THR A 79 1.74 2.87 -2.80
N VAL A 80 2.01 4.16 -2.97
CA VAL A 80 2.46 4.76 -4.24
C VAL A 80 3.89 5.22 -4.06
N ALA A 81 4.80 4.62 -4.81
CA ALA A 81 6.22 4.91 -4.71
C ALA A 81 6.62 6.07 -5.62
N LYS A 82 7.55 6.90 -5.13
CA LYS A 82 8.22 7.97 -5.88
C LYS A 82 7.25 9.02 -6.42
N THR A 83 6.59 9.68 -5.50
CA THR A 83 5.53 10.66 -5.81
C THR A 83 6.06 12.06 -6.10
N SER A 84 7.14 12.50 -5.44
CA SER A 84 7.75 13.83 -5.62
C SER A 84 9.24 13.78 -5.99
N ASP A 85 9.92 12.71 -5.64
CA ASP A 85 11.32 12.43 -5.95
C ASP A 85 11.63 10.93 -5.86
N ASN A 86 12.89 10.55 -6.03
CA ASN A 86 13.34 9.16 -6.02
C ASN A 86 13.24 8.45 -4.67
N ALA A 87 13.13 9.20 -3.57
CA ALA A 87 13.08 8.67 -2.21
C ALA A 87 11.67 8.71 -1.61
N SER A 88 10.79 9.54 -2.15
CA SER A 88 9.45 9.79 -1.61
C SER A 88 8.44 8.70 -1.95
N GLY A 89 7.39 8.64 -1.16
CA GLY A 89 6.22 7.81 -1.41
C GLY A 89 5.09 8.18 -0.47
N VAL A 90 3.93 7.61 -0.73
CA VAL A 90 2.74 7.80 0.11
C VAL A 90 2.06 6.46 0.35
N LEU A 91 1.50 6.29 1.54
CA LEU A 91 0.39 5.38 1.77
C LEU A 91 -0.89 6.18 1.67
N VAL A 92 -1.79 5.81 0.77
CA VAL A 92 -3.07 6.49 0.59
C VAL A 92 -4.22 5.60 1.01
N CYS A 93 -5.20 6.19 1.69
CA CYS A 93 -6.49 5.60 1.98
C CYS A 93 -7.54 6.17 1.02
N LEU A 94 -8.21 5.30 0.28
CA LEU A 94 -9.30 5.65 -0.63
C LEU A 94 -10.60 5.00 -0.19
N LYS A 95 -11.73 5.67 -0.43
CA LYS A 95 -13.06 5.06 -0.25
C LYS A 95 -13.33 4.03 -1.34
N LYS A 96 -13.83 2.87 -0.97
CA LYS A 96 -14.28 1.84 -1.92
C LYS A 96 -15.48 2.28 -2.76
N SER A 97 -16.29 3.21 -2.27
CA SER A 97 -17.49 3.67 -2.96
C SER A 97 -17.18 4.40 -4.27
N ASP A 98 -16.25 5.35 -4.22
CA ASP A 98 -16.04 6.35 -5.27
C ASP A 98 -14.57 6.66 -5.57
N GLY A 99 -13.62 6.02 -4.88
CA GLY A 99 -12.19 6.26 -5.06
C GLY A 99 -11.69 7.59 -4.47
N SER A 100 -12.53 8.33 -3.74
CA SER A 100 -12.11 9.58 -3.12
C SER A 100 -11.08 9.36 -2.02
N LYS A 101 -10.05 10.23 -1.99
CA LYS A 101 -9.02 10.20 -0.98
C LYS A 101 -9.58 10.59 0.39
N VAL A 102 -9.31 9.77 1.40
CA VAL A 102 -9.65 10.03 2.80
C VAL A 102 -8.48 10.69 3.51
N TRP A 103 -7.30 10.08 3.40
CA TRP A 103 -6.05 10.59 3.96
C TRP A 103 -4.85 10.02 3.19
N GLU A 104 -3.69 10.61 3.41
CA GLU A 104 -2.41 10.06 2.97
C GLU A 104 -1.34 10.28 4.01
N ASP A 105 -0.42 9.33 4.13
CA ASP A 105 0.79 9.40 4.96
C ASP A 105 2.01 9.48 4.04
N SER A 106 2.63 10.65 3.99
CA SER A 106 3.84 10.88 3.20
C SER A 106 5.08 10.39 3.96
N SER A 107 5.87 9.56 3.29
CA SER A 107 7.12 9.02 3.85
C SER A 107 8.09 8.68 2.73
N SER A 108 9.13 7.90 3.03
CA SER A 108 9.92 7.27 1.98
C SER A 108 9.08 6.22 1.22
N TYR A 109 9.45 5.94 -0.04
CA TYR A 109 8.69 5.02 -0.88
C TYR A 109 8.55 3.62 -0.25
N ALA A 110 7.46 2.95 -0.57
CA ALA A 110 7.21 1.59 -0.15
C ALA A 110 6.84 0.71 -1.35
N TRP A 111 7.53 -0.43 -1.49
CA TRP A 111 7.15 -1.53 -2.38
C TRP A 111 6.51 -2.68 -1.61
N SER A 112 6.63 -2.63 -0.30
CA SER A 112 5.94 -3.51 0.64
C SER A 112 4.43 -3.28 0.59
N SER A 113 3.65 -4.35 0.56
CA SER A 113 2.20 -4.27 0.62
C SER A 113 1.74 -3.86 2.02
N PRO A 114 0.80 -2.91 2.13
CA PRO A 114 0.19 -2.59 3.41
C PRO A 114 -0.68 -3.75 3.90
N VAL A 115 -0.80 -3.88 5.22
CA VAL A 115 -1.60 -4.92 5.88
C VAL A 115 -2.55 -4.27 6.87
N CYS A 116 -3.85 -4.60 6.77
CA CYS A 116 -4.83 -4.20 7.76
C CYS A 116 -4.78 -5.17 8.95
N VAL A 117 -4.61 -4.63 10.14
CA VAL A 117 -4.60 -5.38 11.40
C VAL A 117 -5.76 -4.94 12.29
N TYR A 118 -6.32 -5.84 13.07
CA TYR A 118 -7.54 -5.59 13.85
C TYR A 118 -7.37 -6.07 15.27
N ASN A 119 -7.88 -5.30 16.22
CA ASN A 119 -8.02 -5.77 17.58
C ASN A 119 -9.26 -6.68 17.73
N LYS A 120 -9.48 -7.21 18.95
CA LYS A 120 -10.61 -8.12 19.23
C LYS A 120 -11.98 -7.49 19.01
N ASP A 121 -12.08 -6.17 19.10
CA ASP A 121 -13.32 -5.41 18.89
C ASP A 121 -13.54 -5.05 17.41
N GLY A 122 -12.62 -5.47 16.52
CA GLY A 122 -12.68 -5.19 15.10
C GLY A 122 -12.21 -3.78 14.71
N ASN A 123 -11.60 -3.02 15.62
CA ASN A 123 -10.98 -1.75 15.29
C ASN A 123 -9.70 -1.98 14.53
N GLY A 124 -9.58 -1.34 13.37
CA GLY A 124 -8.53 -1.59 12.41
C GLY A 124 -7.46 -0.51 12.39
N LYS A 125 -6.23 -0.97 12.21
CA LYS A 125 -5.06 -0.14 11.87
C LYS A 125 -4.45 -0.63 10.57
N VAL A 126 -3.58 0.18 9.97
CA VAL A 126 -2.82 -0.19 8.78
C VAL A 126 -1.34 -0.16 9.10
N LEU A 127 -0.69 -1.23 8.73
CA LEU A 127 0.75 -1.42 8.90
C LEU A 127 1.39 -1.49 7.52
N TYR A 128 2.51 -0.79 7.32
CA TYR A 128 3.36 -0.93 6.13
C TYR A 128 4.83 -0.71 6.46
N CYS A 129 5.68 -1.15 5.55
CA CYS A 129 7.13 -0.98 5.64
C CYS A 129 7.61 -0.11 4.48
N ASN A 130 8.68 0.65 4.68
CA ASN A 130 9.20 1.58 3.68
C ASN A 130 10.70 1.38 3.37
N SER A 131 11.22 2.18 2.45
CA SER A 131 12.59 2.07 1.95
C SER A 131 13.66 2.56 2.93
N THR A 132 13.29 3.21 4.02
CA THR A 132 14.22 3.60 5.10
C THR A 132 14.28 2.60 6.25
N GLY A 133 13.70 1.41 6.07
CA GLY A 133 13.74 0.36 7.10
C GLY A 133 12.75 0.55 8.23
N ASP A 134 11.74 1.39 8.04
CA ASP A 134 10.73 1.65 9.04
C ASP A 134 9.52 0.75 8.85
N VAL A 135 9.01 0.23 9.96
CA VAL A 135 7.67 -0.32 10.12
C VAL A 135 6.79 0.79 10.70
N ARG A 136 5.71 1.13 10.01
CA ARG A 136 4.79 2.21 10.41
C ARG A 136 3.41 1.64 10.65
N LEU A 137 2.80 2.01 11.79
CA LEU A 137 1.46 1.60 12.19
C LEU A 137 0.57 2.84 12.32
N LEU A 138 -0.49 2.91 11.51
CA LEU A 138 -1.40 4.05 11.46
C LEU A 138 -2.81 3.64 11.85
N ASP A 139 -3.57 4.59 12.41
CA ASP A 139 -5.02 4.45 12.50
C ASP A 139 -5.61 4.34 11.10
N GLY A 140 -6.40 3.29 10.85
CA GLY A 140 -6.90 3.01 9.50
C GLY A 140 -7.92 4.03 9.00
N LYS A 141 -8.64 4.73 9.89
CA LYS A 141 -9.66 5.72 9.50
C LYS A 141 -9.11 7.12 9.34
N THR A 142 -8.18 7.50 10.21
CA THR A 142 -7.69 8.88 10.30
C THR A 142 -6.32 9.09 9.64
N GLY A 143 -5.54 8.03 9.47
CA GLY A 143 -4.16 8.11 9.00
C GLY A 143 -3.17 8.59 10.06
N GLU A 144 -3.60 8.76 11.30
CA GLU A 144 -2.71 9.15 12.40
C GLU A 144 -1.64 8.09 12.65
N LEU A 145 -0.39 8.49 12.68
CA LEU A 145 0.72 7.60 13.00
C LEU A 145 0.66 7.22 14.49
N ASN A 146 0.33 5.98 14.75
CA ASN A 146 0.23 5.47 16.13
C ASN A 146 1.58 4.97 16.65
N ASP A 147 2.38 4.33 15.77
CA ASP A 147 3.70 3.81 16.16
C ASP A 147 4.62 3.71 14.95
N LYS A 148 5.93 3.76 15.22
CA LYS A 148 6.99 3.63 14.23
C LYS A 148 8.18 2.92 14.85
N LEU A 149 8.69 1.89 14.14
CA LEU A 149 9.87 1.15 14.53
C LEU A 149 10.85 1.05 13.36
N SER A 150 12.06 1.58 13.52
CA SER A 150 13.14 1.39 12.54
C SER A 150 13.87 0.09 12.87
N ILE A 151 13.83 -0.88 11.96
CA ILE A 151 14.37 -2.23 12.18
C ILE A 151 15.62 -2.52 11.34
N SER A 152 15.85 -1.73 10.30
CA SER A 152 16.96 -1.92 9.37
C SER A 152 17.45 -0.57 8.86
N ASP A 153 18.75 -0.47 8.54
CA ASP A 153 19.29 0.64 7.77
C ASP A 153 19.09 0.46 6.25
N GLY A 154 18.51 -0.66 5.87
CA GLY A 154 18.25 -1.05 4.48
C GLY A 154 16.76 -1.03 4.13
N VAL A 155 16.50 -1.13 2.84
CA VAL A 155 15.14 -1.13 2.28
C VAL A 155 14.36 -2.37 2.75
N ILE A 156 13.09 -2.17 3.10
CA ILE A 156 12.12 -3.25 3.31
C ILE A 156 11.22 -3.31 2.08
N GLU A 157 11.43 -4.33 1.24
CA GLU A 157 10.60 -4.58 0.06
C GLU A 157 9.60 -5.73 0.28
N ALA A 158 9.94 -6.64 1.20
CA ALA A 158 9.05 -7.73 1.56
C ALA A 158 7.79 -7.19 2.25
N SER A 159 6.66 -7.80 1.93
CA SER A 159 5.41 -7.52 2.62
C SER A 159 5.39 -8.22 3.98
N PRO A 160 4.98 -7.54 5.05
CA PRO A 160 4.91 -8.14 6.37
C PRO A 160 3.79 -9.20 6.44
N ALA A 161 4.07 -10.29 7.10
CA ALA A 161 3.07 -11.27 7.51
C ALA A 161 2.70 -11.03 8.97
N VAL A 162 1.40 -10.93 9.26
CA VAL A 162 0.91 -10.69 10.62
C VAL A 162 -0.03 -11.82 11.04
N TYR A 163 0.22 -12.35 12.22
CA TYR A 163 -0.64 -13.35 12.86
C TYR A 163 -0.70 -13.09 14.36
N ASP A 164 -1.93 -12.97 14.87
CA ASP A 164 -2.19 -12.62 16.27
C ASP A 164 -1.44 -11.34 16.68
N SER A 165 -0.56 -11.41 17.65
CA SER A 165 0.26 -10.31 18.15
C SER A 165 1.67 -10.27 17.56
N TYR A 166 1.94 -11.01 16.48
CA TYR A 166 3.26 -11.09 15.87
C TYR A 166 3.26 -10.63 14.42
N MET A 167 4.33 -9.97 14.03
CA MET A 167 4.67 -9.66 12.66
C MET A 167 6.02 -10.27 12.30
N VAL A 168 6.14 -10.77 11.07
CA VAL A 168 7.40 -11.21 10.49
C VAL A 168 7.63 -10.50 9.18
N VAL A 169 8.85 -9.99 8.95
CA VAL A 169 9.24 -9.33 7.71
C VAL A 169 10.72 -9.55 7.39
N GLY A 170 11.05 -9.71 6.11
CA GLY A 170 12.41 -9.77 5.61
C GLY A 170 12.93 -8.38 5.20
N THR A 171 14.23 -8.15 5.37
CA THR A 171 14.92 -6.91 4.99
C THR A 171 16.05 -7.18 4.01
N ARG A 172 16.44 -6.19 3.20
CA ARG A 172 17.53 -6.35 2.19
C ARG A 172 18.92 -6.56 2.78
N ASP A 173 19.12 -6.31 4.06
CA ASP A 173 20.33 -6.65 4.80
C ASP A 173 20.40 -8.14 5.22
N CYS A 174 19.64 -9.00 4.53
CA CYS A 174 19.58 -10.45 4.70
C CYS A 174 19.11 -10.90 6.09
N LYS A 175 18.23 -10.14 6.75
CA LYS A 175 17.65 -10.50 8.03
C LYS A 175 16.16 -10.78 7.92
N ILE A 176 15.66 -11.56 8.87
CA ILE A 176 14.24 -11.76 9.12
C ILE A 176 13.95 -11.25 10.52
N TRP A 177 13.01 -10.34 10.63
CA TRP A 177 12.60 -9.75 11.90
C TRP A 177 11.28 -10.32 12.37
N GLY A 178 11.24 -10.77 13.62
CA GLY A 178 10.02 -11.10 14.36
C GLY A 178 9.73 -9.97 15.34
N ILE A 179 8.57 -9.35 15.26
CA ILE A 179 8.16 -8.22 16.09
C ILE A 179 6.87 -8.60 16.81
N GLN A 180 6.83 -8.39 18.12
CA GLN A 180 5.63 -8.59 18.92
C GLN A 180 4.96 -7.25 19.20
N PHE A 181 3.69 -7.14 18.87
CA PHE A 181 2.83 -6.01 19.27
C PHE A 181 2.41 -6.17 20.75
N LYS A 182 2.40 -5.06 21.46
CA LYS A 182 1.92 -5.01 22.86
C LYS A 182 0.52 -4.43 22.95
#